data_f660789420959c0c8076e6ada0539101
#
_entry.id   f660789420959c0c8076e6ada0539101
#
_cell.length_a   1.000
_cell.length_b   1.000
_cell.length_c   1.000
_cell.angle_alpha   90.00
_cell.angle_beta   90.00
_cell.angle_gamma   90.00
#
_symmetry.space_group_name_H-M   'P 1'
#
loop_
_entity.id
_entity.type
_entity.pdbx_description
1 polymer ?
#
loop_
_entity_poly.entity_id
_entity_poly.type
_entity_poly.pdbx_seq_one_letter_code
_entity_poly.pdbx_strand_id
1 'polypeptide(L)'
;VLSSLIVEKLEKLELPKVKFDISFEKTELTINGCDKVEFLISTNISEGLKPLAKVASGGEISRVMLAIKTIFAQSDNIDTVIFDEIDTGISGKTSQAVADEVKELSKYMQIIMITHQAIIASKSDKHFYVRKTQDGTTSVDISVLEGDRKLKAIAELAGGEVTEESLKFAQTLMS
;
A
#
# COMPACT_ATOMS: atom_id res chain seq x y z
N VAL A 1 7.23 -21.56 -7.69
CA VAL A 1 6.48 -20.64 -8.58
C VAL A 1 5.90 -19.45 -7.80
N LEU A 2 5.03 -19.68 -6.77
CA LEU A 2 4.40 -18.57 -6.03
C LEU A 2 5.42 -17.68 -5.29
N SER A 3 6.39 -18.27 -4.59
CA SER A 3 7.44 -17.51 -3.89
C SER A 3 8.23 -16.61 -4.85
N SER A 4 8.54 -17.10 -6.06
CA SER A 4 9.25 -16.31 -7.07
C SER A 4 8.42 -15.14 -7.60
N LEU A 5 7.10 -15.33 -7.79
CA LEU A 5 6.19 -14.25 -8.21
C LEU A 5 6.07 -13.17 -7.13
N ILE A 6 6.00 -13.59 -5.85
CA ILE A 6 5.95 -12.65 -4.73
C ILE A 6 7.25 -11.84 -4.67
N VAL A 7 8.41 -12.48 -4.78
CA VAL A 7 9.71 -11.78 -4.79
C VAL A 7 9.79 -10.77 -5.93
N GLU A 8 9.39 -11.15 -7.16
CA GLU A 8 9.38 -10.24 -8.31
C GLU A 8 8.50 -9.00 -8.06
N LYS A 9 7.32 -9.19 -7.45
CA LYS A 9 6.45 -8.07 -7.07
C LYS A 9 7.06 -7.20 -5.98
N LEU A 10 7.71 -7.80 -4.99
CA LEU A 10 8.38 -7.08 -3.91
C LEU A 10 9.57 -6.26 -4.40
N GLU A 11 10.33 -6.77 -5.38
CA GLU A 11 11.39 -6.01 -6.03
C GLU A 11 10.84 -4.75 -6.73
N LYS A 12 9.68 -4.85 -7.42
CA LYS A 12 8.99 -3.70 -8.02
C LYS A 12 8.51 -2.69 -6.98
N LEU A 13 8.19 -3.14 -5.78
CA LEU A 13 7.83 -2.31 -4.63
C LEU A 13 9.05 -1.78 -3.85
N GLU A 14 10.22 -1.77 -4.49
CA GLU A 14 11.48 -1.29 -3.91
C GLU A 14 11.91 -2.04 -2.63
N LEU A 15 11.67 -3.35 -2.63
CA LEU A 15 12.16 -4.29 -1.62
C LEU A 15 13.12 -5.32 -2.24
N PRO A 16 14.24 -4.89 -2.90
CA PRO A 16 15.06 -5.77 -3.74
C PRO A 16 15.87 -6.82 -2.97
N LYS A 17 15.96 -6.69 -1.65
CA LYS A 17 16.75 -7.59 -0.79
C LYS A 17 15.88 -8.63 -0.06
N VAL A 18 14.58 -8.62 -0.37
CA VAL A 18 13.63 -9.51 0.28
C VAL A 18 13.84 -10.96 -0.18
N LYS A 19 13.85 -11.84 0.80
CA LYS A 19 13.69 -13.29 0.59
C LYS A 19 12.31 -13.68 1.08
N PHE A 20 11.58 -14.44 0.29
CA PHE A 20 10.26 -14.94 0.63
C PHE A 20 10.19 -16.43 0.34
N ASP A 21 9.67 -17.19 1.30
CA ASP A 21 9.46 -18.63 1.15
C ASP A 21 8.16 -19.06 1.82
N ILE A 22 7.68 -20.23 1.46
CA ILE A 22 6.47 -20.82 2.00
C ILE A 22 6.85 -22.16 2.63
N SER A 23 6.73 -22.23 3.94
CA SER A 23 6.96 -23.46 4.71
C SER A 23 5.71 -24.32 4.77
N PHE A 24 5.89 -25.63 4.63
CA PHE A 24 4.86 -26.63 4.75
C PHE A 24 5.29 -27.66 5.81
N GLU A 25 4.50 -27.78 6.86
CA GLU A 25 4.70 -28.77 7.92
C GLU A 25 3.50 -29.70 7.97
N LYS A 26 3.74 -31.02 7.95
CA LYS A 26 2.66 -32.00 8.10
C LYS A 26 2.13 -31.99 9.51
N THR A 27 0.80 -31.95 9.64
CA THR A 27 0.09 -32.03 10.92
C THR A 27 -0.97 -33.13 10.88
N GLU A 28 -1.67 -33.29 12.00
CA GLU A 28 -2.86 -34.15 12.03
C GLU A 28 -3.93 -33.61 11.08
N LEU A 29 -4.75 -34.48 10.54
CA LEU A 29 -5.84 -34.11 9.62
C LEU A 29 -6.89 -33.28 10.35
N THR A 30 -7.16 -32.08 9.80
CA THR A 30 -8.18 -31.16 10.27
C THR A 30 -9.20 -30.89 9.16
N ILE A 31 -10.25 -30.12 9.45
CA ILE A 31 -11.21 -29.64 8.44
C ILE A 31 -10.55 -28.77 7.34
N ASN A 32 -9.38 -28.20 7.61
CA ASN A 32 -8.60 -27.38 6.69
C ASN A 32 -7.48 -28.16 5.97
N GLY A 33 -7.38 -29.47 6.18
CA GLY A 33 -6.34 -30.32 5.62
C GLY A 33 -5.29 -30.76 6.64
N CYS A 34 -4.18 -31.27 6.16
CA CYS A 34 -3.08 -31.83 6.97
C CYS A 34 -1.75 -31.06 6.81
N ASP A 35 -1.77 -29.90 6.18
CA ASP A 35 -0.58 -29.06 6.04
C ASP A 35 -0.74 -27.77 6.84
N LYS A 36 0.23 -27.47 7.70
CA LYS A 36 0.41 -26.15 8.28
C LYS A 36 1.28 -25.35 7.34
N VAL A 37 0.71 -24.28 6.77
CA VAL A 37 1.39 -23.40 5.83
C VAL A 37 1.79 -22.12 6.54
N GLU A 38 3.05 -21.71 6.41
CA GLU A 38 3.54 -20.49 7.01
C GLU A 38 4.35 -19.69 5.99
N PHE A 39 4.03 -18.42 5.83
CA PHE A 39 4.81 -17.49 5.01
C PHE A 39 6.01 -16.99 5.80
N LEU A 40 7.19 -17.16 5.20
CA LEU A 40 8.47 -16.75 5.76
C LEU A 40 9.06 -15.64 4.94
N ILE A 41 9.59 -14.62 5.60
CA ILE A 41 10.21 -13.47 4.95
C ILE A 41 11.48 -13.05 5.66
N SER A 42 12.41 -12.48 4.88
CA SER A 42 13.54 -11.71 5.38
C SER A 42 13.66 -10.43 4.55
N THR A 43 13.60 -9.29 5.17
CA THR A 43 13.77 -7.97 4.53
C THR A 43 15.22 -7.50 4.54
N ASN A 44 16.10 -8.23 5.22
CA ASN A 44 17.53 -7.92 5.32
C ASN A 44 18.39 -9.13 4.95
N ILE A 45 19.43 -8.91 4.15
CA ILE A 45 20.34 -9.98 3.69
C ILE A 45 21.02 -10.73 4.85
N SER A 46 21.32 -10.01 5.94
CA SER A 46 22.01 -10.56 7.12
C SER A 46 21.09 -11.34 8.06
N GLU A 47 19.77 -11.29 7.84
CA GLU A 47 18.81 -11.98 8.68
C GLU A 47 18.30 -13.25 8.00
N GLY A 48 17.99 -14.27 8.84
CA GLY A 48 17.32 -15.47 8.38
C GLY A 48 15.84 -15.23 8.09
N LEU A 49 15.20 -16.18 7.39
CA LEU A 49 13.76 -16.17 7.18
C LEU A 49 13.03 -16.25 8.53
N LYS A 50 12.02 -15.41 8.72
CA LYS A 50 11.16 -15.37 9.90
C LYS A 50 9.70 -15.44 9.46
N PRO A 51 8.79 -15.97 10.29
CA PRO A 51 7.36 -15.88 10.03
C PRO A 51 6.92 -14.46 9.72
N LEU A 52 6.16 -14.27 8.64
CA LEU A 52 5.63 -12.96 8.22
C LEU A 52 4.91 -12.24 9.37
N ALA A 53 4.17 -12.99 10.19
CA ALA A 53 3.46 -12.48 11.36
C ALA A 53 4.38 -11.92 12.48
N LYS A 54 5.70 -12.17 12.42
CA LYS A 54 6.69 -11.68 13.39
C LYS A 54 7.53 -10.50 12.89
N VAL A 55 7.24 -10.01 11.70
CA VAL A 55 7.94 -8.83 11.15
C VAL A 55 7.37 -7.55 11.75
N ALA A 56 8.24 -6.68 12.23
CA ALA A 56 7.84 -5.54 13.05
C ALA A 56 7.58 -4.22 12.28
N SER A 57 7.92 -4.15 10.99
CA SER A 57 7.77 -2.93 10.20
C SER A 57 6.40 -2.85 9.53
N GLY A 58 5.55 -1.91 9.95
CA GLY A 58 4.19 -1.72 9.41
C GLY A 58 4.19 -1.45 7.89
N GLY A 59 4.99 -0.52 7.41
CA GLY A 59 5.06 -0.17 5.98
C GLY A 59 5.62 -1.29 5.10
N GLU A 60 6.62 -2.07 5.56
CA GLU A 60 7.13 -3.21 4.82
C GLU A 60 6.10 -4.34 4.73
N ILE A 61 5.42 -4.65 5.84
CA ILE A 61 4.36 -5.66 5.86
C ILE A 61 3.21 -5.24 4.94
N SER A 62 2.79 -3.98 4.96
CA SER A 62 1.72 -3.47 4.10
C SER A 62 2.08 -3.62 2.62
N ARG A 63 3.33 -3.35 2.22
CA ARG A 63 3.80 -3.60 0.84
C ARG A 63 3.85 -5.09 0.49
N VAL A 64 4.27 -5.95 1.43
CA VAL A 64 4.22 -7.41 1.23
C VAL A 64 2.78 -7.88 1.04
N MET A 65 1.84 -7.38 1.84
CA MET A 65 0.43 -7.70 1.69
C MET A 65 -0.14 -7.18 0.37
N LEU A 66 0.28 -5.98 -0.10
CA LEU A 66 -0.09 -5.47 -1.42
C LEU A 66 0.38 -6.43 -2.52
N ALA A 67 1.65 -6.87 -2.49
CA ALA A 67 2.20 -7.81 -3.47
C ALA A 67 1.40 -9.13 -3.50
N ILE A 68 1.12 -9.70 -2.32
CA ILE A 68 0.34 -10.93 -2.19
C ILE A 68 -1.09 -10.72 -2.73
N LYS A 69 -1.76 -9.63 -2.33
CA LYS A 69 -3.13 -9.32 -2.78
C LYS A 69 -3.21 -9.11 -4.28
N THR A 70 -2.23 -8.48 -4.90
CA THR A 70 -2.21 -8.31 -6.36
C THR A 70 -2.07 -9.64 -7.09
N ILE A 71 -1.28 -10.58 -6.56
CA ILE A 71 -1.11 -11.92 -7.16
C ILE A 71 -2.42 -12.73 -7.08
N PHE A 72 -3.14 -12.63 -5.98
CA PHE A 72 -4.37 -13.37 -5.75
C PHE A 72 -5.66 -12.62 -6.15
N ALA A 73 -5.56 -11.40 -6.66
CA ALA A 73 -6.69 -10.50 -6.90
C ALA A 73 -7.85 -11.13 -7.69
N GLN A 74 -7.54 -11.99 -8.68
CA GLN A 74 -8.57 -12.65 -9.50
C GLN A 74 -9.22 -13.86 -8.82
N SER A 75 -8.58 -14.44 -7.83
CA SER A 75 -9.07 -15.63 -7.10
C SER A 75 -9.57 -15.30 -5.69
N ASP A 76 -9.33 -14.09 -5.22
CA ASP A 76 -9.71 -13.64 -3.90
C ASP A 76 -11.16 -13.13 -3.92
N ASN A 77 -12.03 -13.70 -3.09
CA ASN A 77 -13.42 -13.27 -2.96
C ASN A 77 -13.56 -12.11 -1.96
N ILE A 78 -12.63 -11.16 -2.02
CA ILE A 78 -12.64 -9.96 -1.16
C ILE A 78 -12.96 -8.75 -2.01
N ASP A 79 -14.09 -8.09 -1.70
CA ASP A 79 -14.57 -6.94 -2.47
C ASP A 79 -13.87 -5.64 -2.09
N THR A 80 -13.37 -5.50 -0.86
CA THR A 80 -12.76 -4.27 -0.36
C THR A 80 -11.52 -4.54 0.48
N VAL A 81 -10.44 -3.81 0.21
CA VAL A 81 -9.21 -3.82 1.00
C VAL A 81 -8.88 -2.41 1.47
N ILE A 82 -8.48 -2.28 2.73
CA ILE A 82 -8.05 -1.02 3.33
C ILE A 82 -6.55 -1.11 3.59
N PHE A 83 -5.78 -0.18 3.02
CA PHE A 83 -4.36 -0.01 3.30
C PHE A 83 -4.14 1.23 4.15
N ASP A 84 -3.51 1.03 5.29
CA ASP A 84 -3.04 2.07 6.18
C ASP A 84 -1.51 1.95 6.34
N GLU A 85 -0.81 3.08 6.44
CA GLU A 85 0.64 3.16 6.63
C GLU A 85 1.52 2.51 5.53
N ILE A 86 0.96 2.14 4.36
CA ILE A 86 1.73 1.51 3.27
C ILE A 86 2.82 2.43 2.71
N ASP A 87 2.64 3.74 2.84
CA ASP A 87 3.52 4.82 2.39
C ASP A 87 4.48 5.32 3.47
N THR A 88 4.51 4.69 4.65
CA THR A 88 5.43 5.05 5.73
C THR A 88 6.87 4.73 5.34
N GLY A 89 7.74 5.74 5.44
CA GLY A 89 9.17 5.60 5.16
C GLY A 89 9.54 5.43 3.68
N ILE A 90 8.62 5.75 2.77
CA ILE A 90 8.88 5.72 1.33
C ILE A 90 8.76 7.10 0.68
N SER A 91 9.41 7.27 -0.45
CA SER A 91 9.34 8.49 -1.27
C SER A 91 9.72 8.22 -2.73
N GLY A 92 9.48 9.18 -3.61
CA GLY A 92 9.95 9.14 -5.00
C GLY A 92 9.51 7.87 -5.75
N LYS A 93 10.47 7.07 -6.24
CA LYS A 93 10.21 5.87 -7.04
C LYS A 93 9.37 4.84 -6.31
N THR A 94 9.58 4.66 -5.02
CA THR A 94 8.82 3.68 -4.23
C THR A 94 7.36 4.10 -4.10
N SER A 95 7.09 5.39 -3.87
CA SER A 95 5.71 5.91 -3.84
C SER A 95 5.02 5.74 -5.20
N GLN A 96 5.74 5.93 -6.31
CA GLN A 96 5.22 5.67 -7.65
C GLN A 96 4.88 4.19 -7.85
N ALA A 97 5.80 3.28 -7.50
CA ALA A 97 5.58 1.84 -7.64
C ALA A 97 4.37 1.37 -6.81
N VAL A 98 4.22 1.87 -5.58
CA VAL A 98 3.05 1.59 -4.73
C VAL A 98 1.77 2.13 -5.37
N ALA A 99 1.79 3.36 -5.88
CA ALA A 99 0.62 3.98 -6.53
C ALA A 99 0.16 3.17 -7.76
N ASP A 100 1.10 2.73 -8.59
CA ASP A 100 0.82 1.94 -9.80
C ASP A 100 0.28 0.55 -9.44
N GLU A 101 0.84 -0.10 -8.43
CA GLU A 101 0.38 -1.42 -7.97
C GLU A 101 -1.00 -1.36 -7.32
N VAL A 102 -1.29 -0.32 -6.52
CA VAL A 102 -2.62 -0.07 -5.94
C VAL A 102 -3.64 0.21 -7.03
N LYS A 103 -3.26 0.99 -8.06
CA LYS A 103 -4.15 1.26 -9.21
C LYS A 103 -4.43 -0.01 -10.02
N GLU A 104 -3.46 -0.89 -10.19
CA GLU A 104 -3.66 -2.19 -10.83
C GLU A 104 -4.63 -3.07 -10.01
N LEU A 105 -4.42 -3.16 -8.71
CA LEU A 105 -5.28 -3.92 -7.81
C LEU A 105 -6.72 -3.38 -7.78
N SER A 106 -6.91 -2.07 -7.92
CA SER A 106 -8.24 -1.42 -7.93
C SER A 106 -9.14 -1.81 -9.11
N LYS A 107 -8.59 -2.49 -10.13
CA LYS A 107 -9.39 -3.05 -11.23
C LYS A 107 -10.20 -4.28 -10.82
N TYR A 108 -9.83 -4.92 -9.72
CA TYR A 108 -10.42 -6.18 -9.26
C TYR A 108 -11.24 -6.01 -7.97
N MET A 109 -10.93 -5.01 -7.17
CA MET A 109 -11.60 -4.78 -5.88
C MET A 109 -11.57 -3.30 -5.48
N GLN A 110 -12.44 -2.92 -4.55
CA GLN A 110 -12.40 -1.57 -3.97
C GLN A 110 -11.17 -1.42 -3.07
N ILE A 111 -10.39 -0.37 -3.31
CA ILE A 111 -9.26 -0.02 -2.43
C ILE A 111 -9.56 1.28 -1.70
N ILE A 112 -9.46 1.21 -0.38
CA ILE A 112 -9.45 2.40 0.49
C ILE A 112 -8.03 2.57 0.98
N MET A 113 -7.44 3.73 0.73
CA MET A 113 -6.06 3.99 1.10
C MET A 113 -5.92 5.26 1.91
N ILE A 114 -5.24 5.17 3.04
CA ILE A 114 -4.88 6.30 3.87
C ILE A 114 -3.43 6.66 3.52
N THR A 115 -3.20 7.88 3.03
CA THR A 115 -1.89 8.30 2.53
C THR A 115 -1.64 9.77 2.79
N HIS A 116 -0.38 10.12 2.98
CA HIS A 116 0.14 11.49 2.99
C HIS A 116 1.01 11.80 1.75
N GLN A 117 1.13 10.84 0.81
CA GLN A 117 1.94 10.99 -0.40
C GLN A 117 1.10 11.51 -1.57
N ALA A 118 1.47 12.68 -2.12
CA ALA A 118 0.79 13.30 -3.25
C ALA A 118 0.70 12.37 -4.47
N ILE A 119 1.78 11.61 -4.76
CA ILE A 119 1.86 10.67 -5.88
C ILE A 119 0.76 9.61 -5.77
N ILE A 120 0.57 9.04 -4.58
CA ILE A 120 -0.43 8.01 -4.33
C ILE A 120 -1.84 8.61 -4.37
N ALA A 121 -2.06 9.72 -3.66
CA ALA A 121 -3.34 10.41 -3.62
C ALA A 121 -3.81 10.86 -5.01
N SER A 122 -2.88 11.23 -5.92
CA SER A 122 -3.20 11.67 -7.28
C SER A 122 -3.89 10.59 -8.13
N LYS A 123 -3.56 9.30 -7.90
CA LYS A 123 -4.10 8.15 -8.65
C LYS A 123 -5.48 7.70 -8.18
N SER A 124 -6.04 8.32 -7.12
CA SER A 124 -7.35 7.99 -6.58
C SER A 124 -8.49 8.38 -7.53
N ASP A 125 -9.49 7.53 -7.68
CA ASP A 125 -10.73 7.85 -8.41
C ASP A 125 -11.61 8.79 -7.57
N LYS A 126 -11.65 8.58 -6.24
CA LYS A 126 -12.30 9.49 -5.27
C LYS A 126 -11.30 9.89 -4.20
N HIS A 127 -11.25 11.17 -3.89
CA HIS A 127 -10.37 11.73 -2.87
C HIS A 127 -11.22 12.21 -1.69
N PHE A 128 -11.00 11.59 -0.52
CA PHE A 128 -11.57 12.01 0.74
C PHE A 128 -10.52 12.83 1.50
N TYR A 129 -10.86 14.08 1.80
CA TYR A 129 -10.00 14.95 2.60
C TYR A 129 -10.44 14.94 4.05
N VAL A 130 -9.52 14.59 4.94
CA VAL A 130 -9.75 14.54 6.38
C VAL A 130 -9.15 15.78 7.02
N ARG A 131 -9.97 16.63 7.62
CA ARG A 131 -9.54 17.81 8.36
C ARG A 131 -9.79 17.63 9.85
N LYS A 132 -8.75 17.83 10.64
CA LYS A 132 -8.84 17.87 12.09
C LYS A 132 -8.75 19.32 12.56
N THR A 133 -9.76 19.79 13.31
CA THR A 133 -9.78 21.11 13.93
C THR A 133 -9.71 20.96 15.45
N GLN A 134 -8.94 21.83 16.11
CA GLN A 134 -8.79 21.86 17.56
C GLN A 134 -9.15 23.26 18.08
N ASP A 135 -10.44 23.46 18.39
CA ASP A 135 -10.95 24.67 19.04
C ASP A 135 -11.62 24.28 20.38
N GLY A 136 -10.80 23.98 21.40
CA GLY A 136 -11.27 23.49 22.69
C GLY A 136 -11.79 22.05 22.70
N THR A 137 -12.43 21.60 21.63
CA THR A 137 -12.78 20.19 21.34
C THR A 137 -12.18 19.78 20.01
N THR A 138 -11.75 18.51 19.91
CA THR A 138 -11.25 17.97 18.64
C THR A 138 -12.43 17.54 17.77
N SER A 139 -12.59 18.15 16.61
CA SER A 139 -13.52 17.69 15.58
C SER A 139 -12.79 17.19 14.33
N VAL A 140 -13.37 16.20 13.67
CA VAL A 140 -12.88 15.64 12.41
C VAL A 140 -13.95 15.77 11.36
N ASP A 141 -13.63 16.48 10.27
CA ASP A 141 -14.48 16.62 9.09
C ASP A 141 -13.93 15.80 7.94
N ILE A 142 -14.82 15.14 7.19
CA ILE A 142 -14.47 14.40 5.98
C ILE A 142 -15.26 14.99 4.81
N SER A 143 -14.56 15.38 3.74
CA SER A 143 -15.18 15.91 2.54
C SER A 143 -14.63 15.23 1.28
N VAL A 144 -15.50 15.05 0.28
CA VAL A 144 -15.08 14.55 -1.04
C VAL A 144 -14.54 15.73 -1.86
N LEU A 145 -13.35 15.56 -2.43
CA LEU A 145 -12.71 16.56 -3.27
C LEU A 145 -12.73 16.13 -4.74
N GLU A 146 -13.13 17.06 -5.61
CA GLU A 146 -13.16 16.90 -7.07
C GLU A 146 -12.61 18.15 -7.76
N GLY A 147 -12.17 17.99 -9.00
CA GLY A 147 -11.69 19.09 -9.84
C GLY A 147 -10.61 19.93 -9.16
N ASP A 148 -10.77 21.25 -9.16
CA ASP A 148 -9.79 22.19 -8.61
C ASP A 148 -9.52 21.98 -7.11
N ARG A 149 -10.50 21.51 -6.35
CA ARG A 149 -10.30 21.23 -4.92
C ARG A 149 -9.38 20.03 -4.72
N LYS A 150 -9.53 18.96 -5.53
CA LYS A 150 -8.61 17.81 -5.53
C LYS A 150 -7.22 18.26 -5.94
N LEU A 151 -7.09 19.05 -7.01
CA LEU A 151 -5.80 19.58 -7.48
C LEU A 151 -5.06 20.35 -6.38
N LYS A 152 -5.77 21.26 -5.67
CA LYS A 152 -5.18 22.04 -4.57
C LYS A 152 -4.74 21.15 -3.41
N ALA A 153 -5.53 20.13 -3.04
CA ALA A 153 -5.15 19.20 -1.98
C ALA A 153 -3.91 18.36 -2.35
N ILE A 154 -3.79 17.94 -3.61
CA ILE A 154 -2.58 17.24 -4.10
C ILE A 154 -1.38 18.20 -4.10
N ALA A 155 -1.56 19.46 -4.48
CA ALA A 155 -0.50 20.48 -4.44
C ALA A 155 -0.02 20.75 -3.00
N GLU A 156 -0.94 20.81 -2.04
CA GLU A 156 -0.64 20.97 -0.62
C GLU A 156 0.13 19.76 -0.07
N LEU A 157 -0.29 18.53 -0.40
CA LEU A 157 0.44 17.32 -0.05
C LEU A 157 1.86 17.27 -0.63
N ALA A 158 2.06 17.81 -1.83
CA ALA A 158 3.34 17.78 -2.53
C ALA A 158 4.33 18.84 -2.04
N GLY A 159 3.85 20.04 -1.75
CA GLY A 159 4.68 21.22 -1.46
C GLY A 159 4.49 21.80 -0.05
N GLY A 160 3.56 21.30 0.73
CA GLY A 160 3.16 21.88 2.03
C GLY A 160 2.26 23.12 1.90
N GLU A 161 2.34 23.83 0.77
CA GLU A 161 1.55 25.02 0.46
C GLU A 161 1.08 25.00 -1.00
N VAL A 162 -0.03 25.69 -1.26
CA VAL A 162 -0.58 25.84 -2.61
C VAL A 162 0.10 27.02 -3.30
N THR A 163 1.14 26.72 -4.09
CA THR A 163 1.87 27.68 -4.94
C THR A 163 1.64 27.36 -6.42
N GLU A 164 2.08 28.25 -7.32
CA GLU A 164 2.02 28.00 -8.76
C GLU A 164 2.85 26.74 -9.16
N GLU A 165 4.01 26.55 -8.52
CA GLU A 165 4.88 25.40 -8.77
C GLU A 165 4.26 24.11 -8.26
N SER A 166 3.70 24.10 -7.04
CA SER A 166 3.05 22.90 -6.48
C SER A 166 1.78 22.54 -7.26
N LEU A 167 1.04 23.52 -7.80
CA LEU A 167 -0.10 23.28 -8.69
C LEU A 167 0.32 22.65 -10.02
N LYS A 168 1.39 23.15 -10.66
CA LYS A 168 1.94 22.55 -11.89
C LYS A 168 2.41 21.13 -11.66
N PHE A 169 3.08 20.88 -10.53
CA PHE A 169 3.51 19.54 -10.16
C PHE A 169 2.31 18.61 -9.92
N ALA A 170 1.30 19.06 -9.19
CA ALA A 170 0.08 18.29 -8.95
C ALA A 170 -0.65 17.95 -10.28
N GLN A 171 -0.71 18.88 -11.23
CA GLN A 171 -1.27 18.62 -12.57
C GLN A 171 -0.51 17.51 -13.29
N THR A 172 0.83 17.51 -13.20
CA THR A 172 1.66 16.45 -13.79
C THR A 172 1.40 15.09 -13.15
N LEU A 173 1.16 15.04 -11.83
CA LEU A 173 0.84 13.79 -11.13
C LEU A 173 -0.55 13.24 -11.49
N MET A 174 -1.49 14.11 -11.83
CA MET A 174 -2.89 13.75 -12.13
C MET A 174 -3.13 13.44 -13.61
N SER A 175 -2.19 13.77 -14.49
CA SER A 175 -2.22 13.44 -15.93
C SER A 175 -1.84 11.97 -16.14
#